data_cb2aefce8bbcfcda1bdcf2a05567ffdf
#
_entry.id   cb2aefce8bbcfcda1bdcf2a05567ffdf
#
_cell.length_a   1.000
_cell.length_b   1.000
_cell.length_c   1.000
_cell.angle_alpha   90.00
_cell.angle_beta   90.00
_cell.angle_gamma   90.00
#
_symmetry.space_group_name_H-M   'P 1'
#
loop_
_entity.id
_entity.type
_entity.pdbx_description
1 polymer ?
#
loop_
_entity_poly.entity_id
_entity_poly.type
_entity_poly.pdbx_seq_one_letter_code
_entity_poly.pdbx_strand_id
1 'polypeptide(L)'
;MAHRLVRLNTLAVVLLLAFTGTSAFAQSADSDSSFMLRSEICDATENLVFDGDEANRSVSDQVNLGPRIPGSNASADLRNIISQQGQENGWTVDTSVHTRHNITLTNLFLTHTGNGGPGQPMLVLSAHYDSRNKADQDSNQTNTTLAVPGANDGASGTAILMEFIDIVPSLNLNHSVTLFFNDAEDQNENYTEGAEAWSETLSADEIENIAAFVLLDMVGDADLQLHNIEPGNSTLKQRLVVLGGALGLIAGEEGCDGTPGLNIMQYNVSTAVLDDHVHPLALGIPSVNIMDPVYGEKKIGTFGTYWHTMEDTPDKVSASSLERVGRLVELGLRTQAFLDLEPPVETPQVEEEVAVLEPTTPDSAQNTGLAVLAGLGLGLVLSLIAFTEWLLRKP
;
A
#
# COMPACT_ATOMS: atom_id res chain seq x y z
N MET A 1 5.75 -10.35 51.13
CA MET A 1 5.26 -11.13 49.96
C MET A 1 4.89 -10.14 48.88
N ALA A 2 5.78 -9.91 47.93
CA ALA A 2 5.60 -8.96 46.84
C ALA A 2 5.80 -9.72 45.52
N HIS A 3 4.71 -9.90 44.79
CA HIS A 3 4.76 -10.40 43.44
C HIS A 3 5.21 -9.28 42.49
N ARG A 4 6.43 -9.38 41.99
CA ARG A 4 6.87 -8.61 40.82
C ARG A 4 6.35 -9.32 39.56
N LEU A 5 5.39 -8.71 38.87
CA LEU A 5 5.08 -9.03 37.49
C LEU A 5 6.19 -8.46 36.60
N VAL A 6 6.90 -9.34 35.95
CA VAL A 6 7.81 -9.00 34.85
C VAL A 6 6.95 -8.86 33.61
N ARG A 7 6.80 -7.64 33.13
CA ARG A 7 6.22 -7.39 31.80
C ARG A 7 7.26 -7.82 30.77
N LEU A 8 6.94 -8.84 29.99
CA LEU A 8 7.67 -9.14 28.76
C LEU A 8 7.32 -8.04 27.75
N ASN A 9 8.31 -7.23 27.41
CA ASN A 9 8.26 -6.42 26.21
C ASN A 9 8.35 -7.37 25.01
N THR A 10 7.27 -7.53 24.28
CA THR A 10 7.27 -8.22 23.00
C THR A 10 7.91 -7.26 21.99
N LEU A 11 9.19 -7.42 21.76
CA LEU A 11 9.88 -6.75 20.65
C LEU A 11 9.33 -7.35 19.37
N ALA A 12 8.53 -6.60 18.64
CA ALA A 12 8.15 -6.95 17.28
C ALA A 12 9.40 -6.88 16.40
N VAL A 13 10.06 -8.02 16.20
CA VAL A 13 11.16 -8.14 15.26
C VAL A 13 10.52 -8.25 13.88
N VAL A 14 10.46 -7.14 13.17
CA VAL A 14 10.21 -7.14 11.71
C VAL A 14 11.39 -7.85 11.06
N LEU A 15 11.21 -9.12 10.73
CA LEU A 15 12.21 -9.90 10.04
C LEU A 15 12.17 -9.53 8.55
N LEU A 16 12.97 -8.55 8.13
CA LEU A 16 13.25 -8.28 6.72
C LEU A 16 14.04 -9.47 6.15
N LEU A 17 13.37 -10.43 5.58
CA LEU A 17 14.00 -11.44 4.73
C LEU A 17 14.22 -10.83 3.35
N ALA A 18 15.37 -10.21 3.14
CA ALA A 18 15.84 -9.86 1.81
C ALA A 18 16.20 -11.16 1.06
N PHE A 19 15.24 -11.73 0.34
CA PHE A 19 15.52 -12.74 -0.67
C PHE A 19 16.07 -12.04 -1.91
N THR A 20 17.39 -12.03 -2.07
CA THR A 20 18.03 -11.72 -3.36
C THR A 20 17.86 -12.93 -4.28
N GLY A 21 16.65 -13.17 -4.72
CA GLY A 21 16.38 -14.08 -5.83
C GLY A 21 16.44 -13.26 -7.12
N THR A 22 17.51 -13.35 -7.88
CA THR A 22 17.53 -12.92 -9.27
C THR A 22 16.65 -13.86 -10.07
N SER A 23 15.32 -13.66 -9.99
CA SER A 23 14.40 -14.23 -10.96
C SER A 23 14.57 -13.41 -12.23
N ALA A 24 15.32 -13.96 -13.19
CA ALA A 24 15.24 -13.50 -14.55
C ALA A 24 13.77 -13.67 -14.97
N PHE A 25 13.05 -12.55 -15.07
CA PHE A 25 11.80 -12.53 -15.83
C PHE A 25 12.17 -12.85 -17.28
N ALA A 26 12.11 -14.14 -17.62
CA ALA A 26 12.11 -14.54 -19.03
C ALA A 26 10.84 -13.90 -19.61
N GLN A 27 11.03 -12.91 -20.46
CA GLN A 27 10.03 -12.37 -21.33
C GLN A 27 9.48 -13.52 -22.19
N SER A 28 8.43 -14.19 -21.71
CA SER A 28 7.58 -14.96 -22.60
C SER A 28 6.70 -13.95 -23.34
N ALA A 29 7.16 -13.49 -24.48
CA ALA A 29 6.30 -12.96 -25.50
C ALA A 29 5.35 -14.10 -25.89
N ASP A 30 4.12 -14.05 -25.40
CA ASP A 30 2.86 -14.54 -25.96
C ASP A 30 1.83 -14.74 -24.85
N SER A 31 1.21 -13.66 -24.41
CA SER A 31 -0.20 -13.63 -24.09
C SER A 31 -0.68 -12.20 -24.25
N ASP A 32 -1.36 -11.97 -25.35
CA ASP A 32 -2.04 -10.76 -25.76
C ASP A 32 -3.21 -10.50 -24.79
N SER A 33 -2.90 -9.87 -23.64
CA SER A 33 -3.89 -9.34 -22.72
C SER A 33 -3.47 -7.96 -22.23
N SER A 34 -3.09 -7.08 -23.16
CA SER A 34 -3.15 -5.66 -22.85
C SER A 34 -4.63 -5.31 -22.67
N PHE A 35 -5.02 -4.85 -21.47
CA PHE A 35 -6.40 -4.41 -21.19
C PHE A 35 -6.85 -3.28 -22.15
N MET A 36 -5.91 -2.66 -22.86
CA MET A 36 -6.10 -1.57 -23.82
C MET A 36 -4.89 -1.49 -24.74
N LEU A 37 -5.09 -1.03 -25.99
CA LEU A 37 -3.98 -0.79 -26.91
C LEU A 37 -3.11 0.38 -26.44
N ARG A 38 -1.78 0.28 -26.61
CA ARG A 38 -0.85 1.36 -26.22
C ARG A 38 -1.21 2.70 -26.86
N SER A 39 -1.70 2.73 -28.10
CA SER A 39 -2.14 3.96 -28.76
C SER A 39 -3.30 4.63 -28.04
N GLU A 40 -4.27 3.86 -27.57
CA GLU A 40 -5.42 4.39 -26.81
C GLU A 40 -5.00 4.93 -25.45
N ILE A 41 -4.04 4.26 -24.79
CA ILE A 41 -3.44 4.76 -23.54
C ILE A 41 -2.70 6.07 -23.82
N CYS A 42 -1.91 6.16 -24.89
CA CYS A 42 -1.21 7.37 -25.28
C CYS A 42 -2.17 8.52 -25.59
N ASP A 43 -3.26 8.27 -26.32
CA ASP A 43 -4.29 9.28 -26.56
C ASP A 43 -4.90 9.81 -25.24
N ALA A 44 -5.05 8.94 -24.22
CA ALA A 44 -5.52 9.34 -22.89
C ALA A 44 -4.52 10.21 -22.14
N THR A 45 -3.20 10.02 -22.35
CA THR A 45 -2.17 10.84 -21.66
C THR A 45 -2.21 12.32 -22.05
N GLU A 46 -2.71 12.65 -23.26
CA GLU A 46 -2.83 14.03 -23.72
C GLU A 46 -3.89 14.85 -22.97
N ASN A 47 -4.79 14.16 -22.26
CA ASN A 47 -5.93 14.78 -21.57
C ASN A 47 -5.80 14.81 -20.05
N LEU A 48 -4.63 14.45 -19.49
CA LEU A 48 -4.40 14.48 -18.06
C LEU A 48 -4.34 15.91 -17.54
N VAL A 49 -5.05 16.17 -16.43
CA VAL A 49 -5.22 17.49 -15.84
C VAL A 49 -4.74 17.62 -14.40
N PHE A 50 -4.26 16.52 -13.80
CA PHE A 50 -3.79 16.52 -12.43
C PHE A 50 -2.69 17.57 -12.22
N ASP A 51 -2.85 18.44 -11.19
CA ASP A 51 -1.94 19.54 -10.86
C ASP A 51 -1.12 19.20 -9.61
N GLY A 52 0.16 18.88 -9.82
CA GLY A 52 1.09 18.58 -8.73
C GLY A 52 1.42 19.77 -7.85
N ASP A 53 1.35 20.99 -8.36
CA ASP A 53 1.59 22.20 -7.55
C ASP A 53 0.43 22.45 -6.58
N GLU A 54 -0.84 22.20 -7.01
CA GLU A 54 -2.01 22.26 -6.13
C GLU A 54 -1.94 21.20 -5.04
N ALA A 55 -1.64 19.94 -5.41
CA ALA A 55 -1.45 18.85 -4.45
C ALA A 55 -0.33 19.19 -3.43
N ASN A 56 0.79 19.77 -3.87
CA ASN A 56 1.88 20.16 -2.98
C ASN A 56 1.51 21.32 -2.04
N ARG A 57 0.67 22.27 -2.49
CA ARG A 57 0.08 23.27 -1.61
C ARG A 57 -0.79 22.62 -0.54
N SER A 58 -1.63 21.68 -0.94
CA SER A 58 -2.48 20.90 0.00
C SER A 58 -1.66 20.18 1.07
N VAL A 59 -0.51 19.56 0.72
CA VAL A 59 0.41 18.98 1.73
C VAL A 59 0.82 20.02 2.77
N SER A 60 1.25 21.20 2.31
CA SER A 60 1.67 22.28 3.20
C SER A 60 0.53 22.78 4.10
N ASP A 61 -0.68 22.92 3.54
CA ASP A 61 -1.86 23.35 4.29
C ASP A 61 -2.27 22.33 5.35
N GLN A 62 -2.23 21.03 5.04
CA GLN A 62 -2.48 19.95 6.00
C GLN A 62 -1.48 19.97 7.16
N VAL A 63 -0.18 20.12 6.87
CA VAL A 63 0.87 20.18 7.91
C VAL A 63 0.71 21.44 8.77
N ASN A 64 0.28 22.56 8.20
CA ASN A 64 0.04 23.81 8.93
C ASN A 64 -1.12 23.72 9.94
N LEU A 65 -2.06 22.76 9.80
CA LEU A 65 -3.07 22.48 10.81
C LEU A 65 -2.46 21.87 12.08
N GLY A 66 -1.26 21.31 11.98
CA GLY A 66 -0.58 20.54 13.00
C GLY A 66 -0.73 19.03 12.82
N PRO A 67 -0.14 18.21 13.71
CA PRO A 67 -0.25 16.76 13.66
C PRO A 67 -1.72 16.30 13.70
N ARG A 68 -2.12 15.51 12.70
CA ARG A 68 -3.49 15.03 12.49
C ARG A 68 -3.77 13.75 13.27
N ILE A 69 -3.40 13.73 14.55
CA ILE A 69 -3.63 12.57 15.42
C ILE A 69 -5.14 12.33 15.57
N PRO A 70 -5.64 11.07 15.53
CA PRO A 70 -7.05 10.77 15.74
C PRO A 70 -7.64 11.46 16.97
N GLY A 71 -8.78 12.16 16.78
CA GLY A 71 -9.44 12.92 17.82
C GLY A 71 -8.87 14.30 18.11
N SER A 72 -7.78 14.73 17.46
CA SER A 72 -7.25 16.10 17.58
C SER A 72 -8.08 17.13 16.82
N ASN A 73 -7.90 18.41 17.14
CA ASN A 73 -8.51 19.51 16.39
C ASN A 73 -7.99 19.53 14.94
N ALA A 74 -6.69 19.33 14.72
CA ALA A 74 -6.10 19.28 13.39
C ALA A 74 -6.74 18.20 12.51
N SER A 75 -6.96 17.00 13.06
CA SER A 75 -7.68 15.92 12.40
C SER A 75 -9.12 16.30 12.06
N ALA A 76 -9.84 16.96 12.99
CA ALA A 76 -11.21 17.41 12.76
C ALA A 76 -11.29 18.55 11.73
N ASP A 77 -10.35 19.51 11.77
CA ASP A 77 -10.30 20.63 10.84
C ASP A 77 -10.00 20.15 9.42
N LEU A 78 -9.08 19.18 9.25
CA LEU A 78 -8.81 18.59 7.93
C LEU A 78 -10.04 17.87 7.37
N ARG A 79 -10.73 17.04 8.17
CA ARG A 79 -11.98 16.41 7.73
C ARG A 79 -13.05 17.41 7.32
N ASN A 80 -13.16 18.54 8.03
CA ASN A 80 -14.10 19.61 7.67
C ASN A 80 -13.76 20.23 6.32
N ILE A 81 -12.47 20.49 6.05
CA ILE A 81 -11.98 21.03 4.77
C ILE A 81 -12.31 20.07 3.64
N ILE A 82 -11.95 18.80 3.77
CA ILE A 82 -12.23 17.74 2.76
C ILE A 82 -13.75 17.61 2.54
N SER A 83 -14.53 17.56 3.62
CA SER A 83 -15.99 17.45 3.53
C SER A 83 -16.63 18.63 2.82
N GLN A 84 -16.18 19.84 3.10
CA GLN A 84 -16.67 21.04 2.44
C GLN A 84 -16.33 21.03 0.94
N GLN A 85 -15.08 20.75 0.58
CA GLN A 85 -14.66 20.64 -0.82
C GLN A 85 -15.48 19.58 -1.57
N GLY A 86 -15.69 18.40 -0.94
CA GLY A 86 -16.52 17.35 -1.52
C GLY A 86 -17.96 17.80 -1.78
N GLN A 87 -18.60 18.44 -0.80
CA GLN A 87 -19.98 18.94 -0.93
C GLN A 87 -20.09 19.99 -2.03
N GLU A 88 -19.14 20.93 -2.12
CA GLU A 88 -19.09 21.98 -3.15
C GLU A 88 -18.94 21.39 -4.56
N ASN A 89 -18.29 20.22 -4.70
CA ASN A 89 -18.08 19.50 -5.95
C ASN A 89 -19.12 18.39 -6.21
N GLY A 90 -20.19 18.31 -5.42
CA GLY A 90 -21.33 17.43 -5.66
C GLY A 90 -21.11 15.96 -5.21
N TRP A 91 -20.13 15.70 -4.36
CA TRP A 91 -19.92 14.39 -3.75
C TRP A 91 -20.91 14.12 -2.62
N THR A 92 -21.29 12.87 -2.44
CA THR A 92 -21.91 12.40 -1.20
C THR A 92 -20.82 12.21 -0.16
N VAL A 93 -20.99 12.82 1.01
CA VAL A 93 -20.01 12.79 2.10
C VAL A 93 -20.57 12.00 3.28
N ASP A 94 -19.89 10.94 3.66
CA ASP A 94 -20.25 10.06 4.78
C ASP A 94 -19.06 9.89 5.73
N THR A 95 -19.36 9.59 7.00
CA THR A 95 -18.34 9.29 8.01
C THR A 95 -18.69 8.04 8.80
N SER A 96 -17.69 7.27 9.21
CA SER A 96 -17.86 6.21 10.19
C SER A 96 -16.91 6.42 11.37
N VAL A 97 -17.44 6.25 12.59
CA VAL A 97 -16.69 6.44 13.83
C VAL A 97 -16.55 5.10 14.54
N HIS A 98 -15.32 4.77 14.88
CA HIS A 98 -14.99 3.52 15.56
C HIS A 98 -14.12 3.81 16.81
N THR A 99 -14.12 2.88 17.75
CA THR A 99 -13.22 2.94 18.90
C THR A 99 -12.44 1.63 18.94
N ARG A 100 -11.13 1.73 18.71
CA ARG A 100 -10.20 0.58 18.68
C ARG A 100 -8.98 0.93 19.53
N HIS A 101 -8.51 0.00 20.34
CA HIS A 101 -7.32 0.20 21.21
C HIS A 101 -7.32 1.50 22.02
N ASN A 102 -8.50 1.96 22.50
CA ASN A 102 -8.74 3.24 23.17
C ASN A 102 -8.50 4.49 22.30
N ILE A 103 -8.45 4.34 20.98
CA ILE A 103 -8.42 5.42 20.01
C ILE A 103 -9.82 5.55 19.41
N THR A 104 -10.38 6.75 19.39
CA THR A 104 -11.57 7.05 18.60
C THR A 104 -11.11 7.59 17.26
N LEU A 105 -11.35 6.84 16.23
CA LEU A 105 -11.01 7.18 14.84
C LEU A 105 -12.26 7.55 14.03
N THR A 106 -12.10 8.34 13.01
CA THR A 106 -13.20 8.80 12.15
C THR A 106 -12.80 8.69 10.68
N ASN A 107 -13.24 7.64 10.02
CA ASN A 107 -13.10 7.49 8.58
C ASN A 107 -14.03 8.45 7.84
N LEU A 108 -13.55 9.03 6.74
CA LEU A 108 -14.31 9.93 5.87
C LEU A 108 -14.38 9.35 4.46
N PHE A 109 -15.58 9.35 3.88
CA PHE A 109 -15.84 8.84 2.53
C PHE A 109 -16.50 9.91 1.69
N LEU A 110 -15.96 10.14 0.51
CA LEU A 110 -16.56 10.95 -0.52
C LEU A 110 -16.89 10.04 -1.70
N THR A 111 -18.18 9.92 -2.04
CA THR A 111 -18.63 9.07 -3.16
C THR A 111 -19.20 9.92 -4.28
N HIS A 112 -18.62 9.81 -5.47
CA HIS A 112 -19.14 10.35 -6.71
C HIS A 112 -19.77 9.22 -7.54
N THR A 113 -21.08 9.34 -7.78
CA THR A 113 -21.78 8.37 -8.60
C THR A 113 -21.52 8.65 -10.08
N GLY A 114 -20.98 7.66 -10.80
CA GLY A 114 -20.76 7.78 -12.23
C GLY A 114 -22.07 7.74 -13.06
N ASN A 115 -21.93 7.85 -14.37
CA ASN A 115 -23.03 7.96 -15.33
C ASN A 115 -23.70 6.62 -15.72
N GLY A 116 -23.15 5.47 -15.32
CA GLY A 116 -23.61 4.14 -15.76
C GLY A 116 -24.94 3.68 -15.12
N GLY A 117 -25.43 4.31 -14.04
CA GLY A 117 -26.70 3.98 -13.38
C GLY A 117 -26.58 2.99 -12.20
N PRO A 118 -27.69 2.45 -11.68
CA PRO A 118 -27.65 1.56 -10.52
C PRO A 118 -26.90 0.24 -10.78
N GLY A 119 -26.13 -0.23 -9.78
CA GLY A 119 -25.40 -1.50 -9.86
C GLY A 119 -24.07 -1.44 -10.60
N GLN A 120 -23.54 -0.23 -10.82
CA GLN A 120 -22.19 -0.08 -11.36
C GLN A 120 -21.14 -0.47 -10.34
N PRO A 121 -19.97 -0.97 -10.82
CA PRO A 121 -18.84 -1.21 -9.94
C PRO A 121 -18.36 0.08 -9.27
N MET A 122 -17.85 -0.03 -8.06
CA MET A 122 -17.26 1.04 -7.29
C MET A 122 -15.74 0.87 -7.23
N LEU A 123 -15.00 1.91 -7.58
CA LEU A 123 -13.57 2.00 -7.33
C LEU A 123 -13.35 2.75 -6.02
N VAL A 124 -12.52 2.22 -5.15
CA VAL A 124 -12.07 2.91 -3.93
C VAL A 124 -10.64 3.36 -4.12
N LEU A 125 -10.41 4.68 -4.06
CA LEU A 125 -9.09 5.29 -3.91
C LEU A 125 -8.92 5.67 -2.45
N SER A 126 -7.84 5.25 -1.82
CA SER A 126 -7.62 5.43 -0.38
C SER A 126 -6.29 6.09 -0.06
N ALA A 127 -6.28 6.85 1.02
CA ALA A 127 -5.08 7.34 1.69
C ALA A 127 -5.41 7.60 3.16
N HIS A 128 -4.46 7.37 4.06
CA HIS A 128 -4.64 7.79 5.43
C HIS A 128 -4.38 9.29 5.58
N TYR A 129 -5.15 9.96 6.43
CA TYR A 129 -5.02 11.41 6.65
C TYR A 129 -4.45 11.75 8.02
N ASP A 130 -4.35 10.78 8.92
CA ASP A 130 -3.69 10.95 10.20
C ASP A 130 -2.17 11.07 10.04
N SER A 131 -1.48 11.43 11.10
CA SER A 131 -0.03 11.45 11.16
C SER A 131 0.45 10.76 12.44
N ARG A 132 1.67 10.23 12.39
CA ARG A 132 2.29 9.50 13.52
C ARG A 132 2.26 10.32 14.80
N ASN A 133 1.78 9.72 15.89
CA ASN A 133 1.67 10.42 17.17
C ASN A 133 3.01 10.54 17.93
N LYS A 134 4.09 9.93 17.44
CA LYS A 134 5.44 9.98 18.03
C LYS A 134 6.51 9.79 16.96
N ALA A 135 7.57 10.58 17.01
CA ALA A 135 8.71 10.48 16.09
C ALA A 135 9.68 9.37 16.56
N ASP A 136 9.22 8.12 16.62
CA ASP A 136 9.92 7.01 17.25
C ASP A 136 11.12 6.48 16.43
N GLN A 137 11.31 6.95 15.19
CA GLN A 137 12.49 6.69 14.38
C GLN A 137 13.48 7.85 14.32
N ASP A 138 13.18 8.96 15.03
CA ASP A 138 14.04 10.14 15.07
C ASP A 138 15.37 9.83 15.75
N SER A 139 16.46 10.29 15.14
CA SER A 139 17.80 10.12 15.69
C SER A 139 18.04 10.96 16.96
N ASN A 140 17.31 12.07 17.11
CA ASN A 140 17.33 12.90 18.29
C ASN A 140 16.33 12.35 19.33
N GLN A 141 16.84 11.76 20.38
CA GLN A 141 16.04 11.16 21.46
C GLN A 141 15.06 12.14 22.15
N THR A 142 15.27 13.45 22.04
CA THR A 142 14.32 14.43 22.57
C THR A 142 13.06 14.57 21.72
N ASN A 143 13.11 14.12 20.47
CA ASN A 143 12.01 14.18 19.52
C ASN A 143 11.09 12.95 19.59
N THR A 144 11.57 11.83 20.11
CA THR A 144 10.87 10.53 20.02
C THR A 144 9.50 10.47 20.68
N THR A 145 9.11 11.48 21.44
CA THR A 145 7.78 11.62 22.05
C THR A 145 6.93 12.72 21.39
N LEU A 146 7.47 13.42 20.41
CA LEU A 146 6.77 14.46 19.67
C LEU A 146 5.98 13.83 18.51
N ALA A 147 4.83 14.41 18.21
CA ALA A 147 4.05 14.00 17.04
C ALA A 147 4.73 14.45 15.76
N VAL A 148 4.72 13.57 14.75
CA VAL A 148 5.33 13.80 13.43
C VAL A 148 4.49 14.80 12.63
N PRO A 149 5.12 15.71 11.86
CA PRO A 149 4.38 16.62 10.97
C PRO A 149 3.58 15.88 9.89
N GLY A 150 4.12 14.76 9.36
CA GLY A 150 3.41 13.87 8.45
C GLY A 150 3.18 14.46 7.07
N ALA A 151 4.21 15.04 6.45
CA ALA A 151 4.07 15.67 5.13
C ALA A 151 4.00 14.64 3.99
N ASN A 152 4.84 13.62 4.03
CA ASN A 152 4.77 12.50 3.10
C ASN A 152 3.89 11.39 3.66
N ASP A 153 4.07 11.08 4.91
CA ASP A 153 3.39 10.04 5.66
C ASP A 153 2.08 10.57 6.24
N GLY A 154 1.06 10.38 5.48
CA GLY A 154 -0.33 10.70 5.43
C GLY A 154 -0.72 11.86 4.51
N ALA A 155 -0.03 13.02 4.53
CA ALA A 155 -0.53 14.17 3.78
C ALA A 155 -0.31 14.06 2.26
N SER A 156 0.69 13.31 1.77
CA SER A 156 0.95 13.20 0.33
C SER A 156 -0.15 12.46 -0.41
N GLY A 157 -0.54 11.28 0.06
CA GLY A 157 -1.65 10.51 -0.49
C GLY A 157 -2.98 11.24 -0.35
N THR A 158 -3.24 11.82 0.84
CA THR A 158 -4.42 12.65 1.11
C THR A 158 -4.51 13.84 0.14
N ALA A 159 -3.41 14.54 -0.16
CA ALA A 159 -3.39 15.66 -1.09
C ALA A 159 -3.76 15.24 -2.52
N ILE A 160 -3.29 14.07 -2.97
CA ILE A 160 -3.69 13.52 -4.27
C ILE A 160 -5.19 13.22 -4.30
N LEU A 161 -5.75 12.63 -3.24
CA LEU A 161 -7.20 12.40 -3.18
C LEU A 161 -7.99 13.71 -3.16
N MET A 162 -7.51 14.75 -2.49
CA MET A 162 -8.16 16.07 -2.46
C MET A 162 -8.21 16.69 -3.86
N GLU A 163 -7.16 16.58 -4.65
CA GLU A 163 -7.16 17.05 -6.05
C GLU A 163 -8.16 16.24 -6.91
N PHE A 164 -8.35 14.95 -6.64
CA PHE A 164 -9.37 14.15 -7.32
C PHE A 164 -10.81 14.54 -6.97
N ILE A 165 -11.06 15.27 -5.88
CA ILE A 165 -12.38 15.81 -5.58
C ILE A 165 -12.84 16.75 -6.72
N ASP A 166 -11.94 17.53 -7.28
CA ASP A 166 -12.23 18.46 -8.35
C ASP A 166 -12.19 17.79 -9.74
N ILE A 167 -11.30 16.83 -9.95
CA ILE A 167 -11.07 16.19 -11.25
C ILE A 167 -12.16 15.17 -11.60
N VAL A 168 -12.49 14.24 -10.70
CA VAL A 168 -13.35 13.07 -10.98
C VAL A 168 -14.73 13.45 -11.54
N PRO A 169 -15.42 14.50 -11.04
CA PRO A 169 -16.72 14.90 -11.60
C PRO A 169 -16.66 15.26 -13.09
N SER A 170 -15.51 15.77 -13.57
CA SER A 170 -15.30 16.16 -14.96
C SER A 170 -15.01 14.97 -15.90
N LEU A 171 -14.61 13.82 -15.36
CA LEU A 171 -14.19 12.66 -16.16
C LEU A 171 -15.36 11.91 -16.79
N ASN A 172 -16.59 12.14 -16.33
CA ASN A 172 -17.80 11.47 -16.84
C ASN A 172 -17.70 9.94 -16.82
N LEU A 173 -17.15 9.38 -15.77
CA LEU A 173 -16.94 7.94 -15.61
C LEU A 173 -18.26 7.16 -15.62
N ASN A 174 -18.22 5.91 -16.10
CA ASN A 174 -19.37 5.00 -16.08
C ASN A 174 -19.43 4.12 -14.83
N HIS A 175 -18.60 4.37 -13.85
CA HIS A 175 -18.52 3.68 -12.56
C HIS A 175 -18.47 4.70 -11.43
N SER A 176 -18.77 4.26 -10.23
CA SER A 176 -18.67 5.10 -9.04
C SER A 176 -17.24 5.13 -8.54
N VAL A 177 -16.83 6.28 -7.97
CA VAL A 177 -15.54 6.44 -7.28
C VAL A 177 -15.82 6.85 -5.83
N THR A 178 -15.22 6.15 -4.90
CA THR A 178 -15.18 6.54 -3.49
C THR A 178 -13.74 6.93 -3.12
N LEU A 179 -13.57 8.14 -2.64
CA LEU A 179 -12.34 8.59 -2.00
C LEU A 179 -12.47 8.26 -0.52
N PHE A 180 -11.62 7.36 -0.05
CA PHE A 180 -11.59 6.93 1.33
C PHE A 180 -10.40 7.54 2.05
N PHE A 181 -10.67 8.54 2.87
CA PHE A 181 -9.72 9.14 3.79
C PHE A 181 -9.81 8.39 5.12
N ASN A 182 -8.90 7.45 5.33
CA ASN A 182 -8.93 6.63 6.53
C ASN A 182 -8.14 7.28 7.68
N ASP A 183 -8.52 6.93 8.92
CA ASP A 183 -7.96 7.48 10.15
C ASP A 183 -7.23 6.39 10.93
N ALA A 184 -6.25 6.76 11.70
CA ALA A 184 -5.53 5.86 12.61
C ALA A 184 -4.80 4.71 11.87
N GLU A 185 -4.25 4.98 10.70
CA GLU A 185 -3.31 4.07 10.06
C GLU A 185 -2.05 3.97 10.93
N ASP A 186 -1.52 5.12 11.37
CA ASP A 186 -0.18 5.22 11.92
C ASP A 186 -0.15 5.61 13.40
N GLN A 187 -0.80 4.82 14.26
CA GLN A 187 -0.93 5.14 15.70
C GLN A 187 -0.25 4.12 16.60
N ASN A 188 0.85 4.51 17.23
CA ASN A 188 1.65 3.69 18.16
C ASN A 188 2.15 2.38 17.53
N GLU A 189 1.62 1.25 18.01
CA GLU A 189 1.95 -0.11 17.54
C GLU A 189 0.73 -0.78 16.89
N ASN A 190 -0.34 0.00 16.69
CA ASN A 190 -1.57 -0.42 16.03
C ASN A 190 -1.65 0.33 14.71
N TYR A 191 -1.36 -0.36 13.64
CA TYR A 191 -1.40 0.18 12.29
C TYR A 191 -2.72 -0.19 11.60
N THR A 192 -3.14 0.60 10.61
CA THR A 192 -4.22 0.28 9.67
C THR A 192 -5.62 0.16 10.31
N GLU A 193 -5.81 0.72 11.51
CA GLU A 193 -7.04 0.56 12.31
C GLU A 193 -8.29 1.09 11.59
N GLY A 194 -8.16 2.16 10.80
CA GLY A 194 -9.26 2.72 10.03
C GLY A 194 -9.73 1.81 8.90
N ALA A 195 -8.80 1.29 8.12
CA ALA A 195 -9.10 0.38 7.02
C ALA A 195 -9.59 -0.98 7.51
N GLU A 196 -9.02 -1.51 8.61
CA GLU A 196 -9.51 -2.72 9.24
C GLU A 196 -10.95 -2.55 9.73
N ALA A 197 -11.23 -1.46 10.48
CA ALA A 197 -12.58 -1.18 10.98
C ALA A 197 -13.60 -1.04 9.85
N TRP A 198 -13.25 -0.38 8.74
CA TRP A 198 -14.10 -0.30 7.56
C TRP A 198 -14.34 -1.67 6.94
N SER A 199 -13.30 -2.45 6.72
CA SER A 199 -13.38 -3.78 6.11
C SER A 199 -14.27 -4.74 6.90
N GLU A 200 -14.26 -4.66 8.22
CA GLU A 200 -15.13 -5.46 9.11
C GLU A 200 -16.64 -5.10 8.98
N THR A 201 -16.96 -3.92 8.44
CA THR A 201 -18.36 -3.48 8.28
C THR A 201 -18.97 -3.84 6.94
N LEU A 202 -18.15 -4.25 5.97
CA LEU A 202 -18.62 -4.53 4.60
C LEU A 202 -19.50 -5.79 4.56
N SER A 203 -20.65 -5.64 3.93
CA SER A 203 -21.52 -6.77 3.55
C SER A 203 -20.96 -7.50 2.32
N ALA A 204 -21.45 -8.72 2.09
CA ALA A 204 -21.06 -9.49 0.90
C ALA A 204 -21.40 -8.76 -0.41
N ASP A 205 -22.53 -8.08 -0.46
CA ASP A 205 -22.97 -7.32 -1.65
C ASP A 205 -22.05 -6.10 -1.90
N GLU A 206 -21.60 -5.43 -0.84
CA GLU A 206 -20.64 -4.33 -0.95
C GLU A 206 -19.28 -4.83 -1.42
N ILE A 207 -18.78 -5.95 -0.85
CA ILE A 207 -17.52 -6.57 -1.28
C ILE A 207 -17.57 -6.93 -2.77
N GLU A 208 -18.67 -7.54 -3.23
CA GLU A 208 -18.84 -7.91 -4.66
C GLU A 208 -18.91 -6.67 -5.57
N ASN A 209 -19.44 -5.55 -5.09
CA ASN A 209 -19.58 -4.32 -5.86
C ASN A 209 -18.28 -3.50 -5.95
N ILE A 210 -17.31 -3.72 -5.06
CA ILE A 210 -16.02 -3.01 -5.10
C ILE A 210 -15.12 -3.66 -6.14
N ALA A 211 -14.90 -2.97 -7.27
CA ALA A 211 -14.06 -3.46 -8.35
C ALA A 211 -12.58 -3.49 -7.98
N ALA A 212 -12.09 -2.48 -7.27
CA ALA A 212 -10.72 -2.41 -6.80
C ALA A 212 -10.57 -1.42 -5.62
N PHE A 213 -9.51 -1.64 -4.85
CA PHE A 213 -9.01 -0.74 -3.82
C PHE A 213 -7.57 -0.32 -4.16
N VAL A 214 -7.34 0.98 -4.35
CA VAL A 214 -6.04 1.55 -4.69
C VAL A 214 -5.61 2.48 -3.57
N LEU A 215 -4.60 2.08 -2.83
CA LEU A 215 -4.00 2.86 -1.74
C LEU A 215 -2.88 3.75 -2.27
N LEU A 216 -2.80 4.96 -1.75
CA LEU A 216 -1.71 5.91 -1.96
C LEU A 216 -1.07 6.22 -0.62
N ASP A 217 0.13 5.75 -0.42
CA ASP A 217 0.89 6.00 0.81
C ASP A 217 2.33 6.38 0.51
N MET A 218 2.85 7.42 1.22
CA MET A 218 4.20 7.98 1.06
C MET A 218 4.60 8.23 -0.41
N VAL A 219 3.75 8.94 -1.17
CA VAL A 219 3.90 9.15 -2.62
C VAL A 219 4.50 10.50 -3.01
N GLY A 220 5.01 11.25 -2.06
CA GLY A 220 5.47 12.64 -2.28
C GLY A 220 6.98 12.84 -2.23
N ASP A 221 7.80 11.83 -1.90
CA ASP A 221 9.26 12.01 -1.77
C ASP A 221 9.85 12.71 -3.01
N ALA A 222 10.73 13.67 -2.78
CA ALA A 222 11.43 14.38 -3.85
C ALA A 222 12.28 13.45 -4.74
N ASP A 223 12.74 12.31 -4.21
CA ASP A 223 13.44 11.23 -4.93
C ASP A 223 12.55 9.97 -5.04
N LEU A 224 11.37 10.13 -5.61
CA LEU A 224 10.31 9.13 -5.69
C LEU A 224 10.78 7.80 -6.29
N GLN A 225 10.55 6.69 -5.57
CA GLN A 225 10.90 5.33 -5.96
C GLN A 225 9.74 4.36 -5.67
N LEU A 226 8.79 4.22 -6.59
CA LEU A 226 7.65 3.33 -6.44
C LEU A 226 8.08 1.87 -6.58
N HIS A 227 7.91 1.09 -5.52
CA HIS A 227 8.22 -0.34 -5.52
C HIS A 227 6.98 -1.21 -5.78
N ASN A 228 7.22 -2.48 -6.12
CA ASN A 228 6.20 -3.51 -6.11
C ASN A 228 5.87 -3.89 -4.66
N ILE A 229 4.80 -3.33 -4.11
CA ILE A 229 4.39 -3.60 -2.72
C ILE A 229 3.66 -4.94 -2.63
N GLU A 230 4.07 -5.77 -1.68
CA GLU A 230 3.47 -7.07 -1.39
C GLU A 230 2.85 -7.09 0.02
N PRO A 231 1.66 -7.73 0.18
CA PRO A 231 0.85 -8.39 -0.85
C PRO A 231 0.16 -7.38 -1.78
N GLY A 232 -0.43 -7.86 -2.89
CA GLY A 232 -1.23 -7.01 -3.77
C GLY A 232 -1.70 -7.77 -5.02
N ASN A 233 -2.79 -7.31 -5.63
CA ASN A 233 -3.36 -7.94 -6.81
C ASN A 233 -2.42 -7.84 -8.02
N SER A 234 -2.05 -8.97 -8.60
CA SER A 234 -1.07 -9.04 -9.70
C SER A 234 -1.54 -8.37 -10.99
N THR A 235 -2.84 -8.44 -11.29
CA THR A 235 -3.41 -7.80 -12.48
C THR A 235 -3.36 -6.28 -12.36
N LEU A 236 -3.73 -5.72 -11.20
CA LEU A 236 -3.60 -4.28 -10.93
C LEU A 236 -2.15 -3.82 -11.07
N LYS A 237 -1.21 -4.55 -10.49
CA LYS A 237 0.23 -4.25 -10.59
C LYS A 237 0.72 -4.24 -12.04
N GLN A 238 0.31 -5.23 -12.85
CA GLN A 238 0.65 -5.29 -14.28
C GLN A 238 0.08 -4.09 -15.04
N ARG A 239 -1.18 -3.71 -14.78
CA ARG A 239 -1.81 -2.54 -15.41
C ARG A 239 -1.09 -1.25 -15.01
N LEU A 240 -0.71 -1.09 -13.73
CA LEU A 240 0.08 0.05 -13.27
C LEU A 240 1.43 0.15 -14.00
N VAL A 241 2.11 -0.99 -14.24
CA VAL A 241 3.36 -1.00 -15.02
C VAL A 241 3.13 -0.52 -16.44
N VAL A 242 2.04 -0.95 -17.11
CA VAL A 242 1.70 -0.49 -18.47
C VAL A 242 1.43 1.02 -18.49
N LEU A 243 0.67 1.53 -17.54
CA LEU A 243 0.39 2.97 -17.39
C LEU A 243 1.66 3.77 -17.06
N GLY A 244 2.49 3.26 -16.15
CA GLY A 244 3.77 3.87 -15.79
C GLY A 244 4.74 3.95 -16.98
N GLY A 245 4.79 2.92 -17.81
CA GLY A 245 5.54 2.93 -19.07
C GLY A 245 5.01 3.98 -20.06
N ALA A 246 3.70 4.14 -20.17
CA ALA A 246 3.08 5.18 -20.99
C ALA A 246 3.43 6.60 -20.53
N LEU A 247 3.53 6.80 -19.21
CA LEU A 247 3.91 8.09 -18.59
C LEU A 247 5.42 8.31 -18.51
N GLY A 248 6.25 7.39 -19.05
CA GLY A 248 7.72 7.52 -18.96
C GLY A 248 8.26 7.38 -17.53
N LEU A 249 7.64 6.58 -16.66
CA LEU A 249 8.09 6.37 -15.29
C LEU A 249 9.06 5.19 -15.13
N ILE A 250 9.32 4.42 -16.22
CA ILE A 250 10.12 3.20 -16.21
C ILE A 250 11.41 3.40 -16.98
N ALA A 251 12.57 3.23 -16.33
CA ALA A 251 13.86 3.35 -16.97
C ALA A 251 14.04 2.36 -18.11
N GLY A 252 14.53 2.84 -19.26
CA GLY A 252 14.76 2.03 -20.46
C GLY A 252 13.54 1.89 -21.36
N GLU A 253 12.39 2.42 -20.98
CA GLU A 253 11.20 2.56 -21.82
C GLU A 253 11.08 3.99 -22.35
N GLU A 254 10.26 4.20 -23.37
CA GLU A 254 9.94 5.53 -23.90
C GLU A 254 8.49 5.86 -23.56
N GLY A 255 8.25 7.03 -22.99
CA GLY A 255 6.91 7.55 -22.71
C GLY A 255 6.11 7.81 -23.99
N CYS A 256 4.80 8.03 -23.86
CA CYS A 256 3.94 8.38 -24.98
C CYS A 256 4.33 9.72 -25.64
N ASP A 257 4.96 10.60 -24.90
CA ASP A 257 5.50 11.89 -25.38
C ASP A 257 6.85 11.76 -26.12
N GLY A 258 7.39 10.55 -26.25
CA GLY A 258 8.68 10.27 -26.87
C GLY A 258 9.88 10.58 -25.98
N THR A 259 9.70 10.88 -24.70
CA THR A 259 10.81 11.10 -23.78
C THR A 259 11.33 9.79 -23.19
N PRO A 260 12.65 9.67 -22.93
CA PRO A 260 13.20 8.53 -22.22
C PRO A 260 12.60 8.40 -20.82
N GLY A 261 12.24 7.18 -20.45
CA GLY A 261 11.64 6.91 -19.14
C GLY A 261 12.61 7.11 -17.98
N LEU A 262 12.04 7.57 -16.88
CA LEU A 262 12.72 7.83 -15.60
C LEU A 262 12.75 6.54 -14.75
N ASN A 263 13.69 6.45 -13.81
CA ASN A 263 13.78 5.32 -12.89
C ASN A 263 12.91 5.56 -11.63
N ILE A 264 11.60 5.76 -11.82
CA ILE A 264 10.66 6.03 -10.75
C ILE A 264 9.90 4.77 -10.37
N MET A 265 9.26 4.10 -11.32
CA MET A 265 8.56 2.86 -11.07
C MET A 265 9.54 1.69 -11.14
N GLN A 266 9.94 1.21 -9.96
CA GLN A 266 10.92 0.12 -9.79
C GLN A 266 10.21 -1.19 -9.40
N TYR A 267 9.21 -1.62 -10.19
CA TYR A 267 8.39 -2.81 -9.88
C TYR A 267 9.14 -4.15 -9.99
N ASN A 268 10.39 -4.13 -10.40
CA ASN A 268 11.34 -5.24 -10.26
C ASN A 268 11.91 -5.36 -8.83
N VAL A 269 11.64 -4.37 -7.95
CA VAL A 269 11.98 -4.39 -6.53
C VAL A 269 10.72 -4.64 -5.74
N SER A 270 10.60 -5.80 -5.07
CA SER A 270 9.47 -6.10 -4.20
C SER A 270 9.77 -5.73 -2.76
N THR A 271 8.80 -5.07 -2.11
CA THR A 271 8.85 -4.70 -0.69
C THR A 271 7.58 -5.18 -0.01
N ALA A 272 7.72 -5.97 1.05
CA ALA A 272 6.57 -6.40 1.85
C ALA A 272 6.21 -5.33 2.87
N VAL A 273 4.94 -4.88 2.83
CA VAL A 273 4.42 -3.83 3.71
C VAL A 273 3.08 -4.27 4.29
N LEU A 274 2.90 -4.11 5.60
CA LEU A 274 1.60 -4.16 6.24
C LEU A 274 1.02 -2.74 6.16
N ASP A 275 -0.07 -2.58 5.40
CA ASP A 275 -0.70 -1.30 5.15
C ASP A 275 -2.21 -1.50 4.87
N ASP A 276 -2.97 -0.44 4.77
CA ASP A 276 -4.43 -0.41 4.67
C ASP A 276 -5.02 -1.32 3.57
N HIS A 277 -4.30 -1.53 2.48
CA HIS A 277 -4.73 -2.39 1.36
C HIS A 277 -4.83 -3.88 1.70
N VAL A 278 -4.22 -4.34 2.80
CA VAL A 278 -4.23 -5.77 3.14
C VAL A 278 -5.60 -6.24 3.63
N HIS A 279 -6.39 -5.36 4.25
CA HIS A 279 -7.71 -5.71 4.78
C HIS A 279 -8.73 -5.97 3.67
N PRO A 280 -8.97 -5.05 2.71
CA PRO A 280 -9.85 -5.35 1.58
C PRO A 280 -9.32 -6.49 0.71
N LEU A 281 -7.98 -6.64 0.54
CA LEU A 281 -7.40 -7.76 -0.17
C LEU A 281 -7.75 -9.10 0.49
N ALA A 282 -7.74 -9.18 1.82
CA ALA A 282 -8.12 -10.38 2.57
C ALA A 282 -9.60 -10.75 2.41
N LEU A 283 -10.46 -9.80 2.07
CA LEU A 283 -11.87 -10.04 1.73
C LEU A 283 -12.08 -10.45 0.27
N GLY A 284 -11.00 -10.52 -0.54
CA GLY A 284 -11.06 -10.85 -1.96
C GLY A 284 -11.26 -9.63 -2.88
N ILE A 285 -11.28 -8.42 -2.36
CA ILE A 285 -11.32 -7.20 -3.16
C ILE A 285 -9.93 -7.01 -3.80
N PRO A 286 -9.82 -6.90 -5.13
CA PRO A 286 -8.56 -6.61 -5.78
C PRO A 286 -7.94 -5.32 -5.23
N SER A 287 -6.78 -5.41 -4.58
CA SER A 287 -6.17 -4.27 -3.88
C SER A 287 -4.70 -4.10 -4.26
N VAL A 288 -4.25 -2.86 -4.34
CA VAL A 288 -2.86 -2.49 -4.59
C VAL A 288 -2.48 -1.28 -3.76
N ASN A 289 -1.22 -1.22 -3.35
CA ASN A 289 -0.61 -0.04 -2.74
C ASN A 289 0.40 0.58 -3.71
N ILE A 290 0.24 1.86 -4.00
CA ILE A 290 1.20 2.70 -4.71
C ILE A 290 1.99 3.45 -3.65
N MET A 291 3.25 3.05 -3.44
CA MET A 291 4.05 3.52 -2.31
C MET A 291 5.52 3.64 -2.69
N ASP A 292 6.18 4.65 -2.14
CA ASP A 292 7.62 4.74 -2.03
C ASP A 292 8.08 4.29 -0.64
N PRO A 293 8.64 3.08 -0.49
CA PRO A 293 9.10 2.60 0.81
C PRO A 293 10.53 3.06 1.18
N VAL A 294 11.05 4.09 0.50
CA VAL A 294 12.43 4.61 0.71
C VAL A 294 12.41 6.13 0.88
N TYR A 295 11.65 6.63 1.85
CA TYR A 295 11.51 8.06 2.08
C TYR A 295 12.84 8.70 2.52
N GLY A 296 13.45 9.48 1.62
CA GLY A 296 14.80 10.01 1.73
C GLY A 296 15.86 8.95 1.43
N GLU A 297 16.89 8.83 2.28
CA GLU A 297 17.95 7.84 2.09
C GLU A 297 17.55 6.48 2.68
N LYS A 298 17.96 5.40 2.02
CA LYS A 298 17.72 4.04 2.51
C LYS A 298 18.35 3.81 3.88
N LYS A 299 17.53 3.38 4.84
CA LYS A 299 17.94 3.05 6.21
C LYS A 299 17.42 1.66 6.57
N ILE A 300 18.32 0.78 7.05
CA ILE A 300 17.96 -0.61 7.38
C ILE A 300 16.93 -0.66 8.50
N GLY A 301 15.86 -1.43 8.29
CA GLY A 301 14.80 -1.66 9.28
C GLY A 301 13.78 -0.53 9.39
N THR A 302 13.77 0.41 8.44
CA THR A 302 12.80 1.51 8.34
C THR A 302 12.42 1.75 6.87
N PHE A 303 11.44 2.62 6.63
CA PHE A 303 11.09 3.10 5.29
C PHE A 303 11.86 4.39 4.91
N GLY A 304 13.13 4.51 5.32
CA GLY A 304 14.01 5.62 4.97
C GLY A 304 14.37 6.52 6.16
N THR A 305 15.08 7.60 5.86
CA THR A 305 15.67 8.47 6.90
C THR A 305 14.69 9.48 7.48
N TYR A 306 13.61 9.82 6.76
CA TYR A 306 12.61 10.79 7.20
C TYR A 306 11.36 10.13 7.81
N TRP A 307 11.12 8.85 7.51
CA TRP A 307 9.97 8.09 8.01
C TRP A 307 9.92 8.06 9.54
N HIS A 308 8.79 8.44 10.13
CA HIS A 308 8.54 8.53 11.57
C HIS A 308 9.53 9.45 12.32
N THR A 309 9.94 10.53 11.69
CA THR A 309 10.84 11.54 12.29
C THR A 309 10.23 12.94 12.21
N MET A 310 10.80 13.89 12.96
CA MET A 310 10.44 15.31 12.85
C MET A 310 10.87 15.96 11.52
N GLU A 311 11.62 15.22 10.69
CA GLU A 311 12.04 15.65 9.36
C GLU A 311 11.00 15.36 8.26
N ASP A 312 9.90 14.68 8.59
CA ASP A 312 8.77 14.50 7.66
C ASP A 312 8.01 15.81 7.48
N THR A 313 8.58 16.70 6.69
CA THR A 313 8.18 18.10 6.51
C THR A 313 7.95 18.43 5.03
N PRO A 314 7.14 19.47 4.70
CA PRO A 314 6.76 19.76 3.31
C PRO A 314 7.94 20.02 2.35
N ASP A 315 9.12 20.41 2.84
CA ASP A 315 10.32 20.61 2.03
C ASP A 315 10.95 19.30 1.54
N LYS A 316 10.49 18.14 2.01
CA LYS A 316 10.87 16.80 1.53
C LYS A 316 9.93 16.28 0.46
N VAL A 317 8.74 16.90 0.32
CA VAL A 317 7.73 16.53 -0.67
C VAL A 317 7.91 17.36 -1.93
N SER A 318 7.69 16.74 -3.10
CA SER A 318 7.87 17.35 -4.41
C SER A 318 6.55 17.41 -5.19
N ALA A 319 6.20 18.58 -5.70
CA ALA A 319 5.08 18.74 -6.62
C ALA A 319 5.18 17.80 -7.84
N SER A 320 6.39 17.61 -8.37
CA SER A 320 6.58 16.70 -9.52
C SER A 320 6.38 15.23 -9.17
N SER A 321 6.64 14.81 -7.95
CA SER A 321 6.36 13.44 -7.48
C SER A 321 4.85 13.23 -7.33
N LEU A 322 4.15 14.16 -6.69
CA LEU A 322 2.70 14.14 -6.57
C LEU A 322 2.03 14.16 -7.95
N GLU A 323 2.53 14.98 -8.89
CA GLU A 323 2.01 15.02 -10.26
C GLU A 323 2.15 13.66 -10.96
N ARG A 324 3.30 13.00 -10.84
CA ARG A 324 3.53 11.69 -11.47
C ARG A 324 2.58 10.62 -10.95
N VAL A 325 2.40 10.56 -9.63
CA VAL A 325 1.47 9.61 -9.03
C VAL A 325 0.01 9.99 -9.32
N GLY A 326 -0.35 11.25 -9.21
CA GLY A 326 -1.69 11.72 -9.54
C GLY A 326 -2.06 11.42 -11.01
N ARG A 327 -1.15 11.71 -11.95
CA ARG A 327 -1.34 11.37 -13.37
C ARG A 327 -1.41 9.87 -13.63
N LEU A 328 -0.66 9.04 -12.89
CA LEU A 328 -0.74 7.58 -12.98
C LEU A 328 -2.14 7.10 -12.59
N VAL A 329 -2.70 7.62 -11.50
CA VAL A 329 -4.05 7.27 -11.04
C VAL A 329 -5.11 7.84 -11.98
N GLU A 330 -4.99 9.10 -12.43
CA GLU A 330 -5.90 9.72 -13.39
C GLU A 330 -5.94 8.93 -14.72
N LEU A 331 -4.78 8.51 -15.21
CA LEU A 331 -4.71 7.68 -16.41
C LEU A 331 -5.41 6.34 -16.19
N GLY A 332 -5.25 5.73 -15.00
CA GLY A 332 -5.97 4.52 -14.61
C GLY A 332 -7.49 4.70 -14.59
N LEU A 333 -7.99 5.84 -14.11
CA LEU A 333 -9.42 6.19 -14.16
C LEU A 333 -9.93 6.33 -15.59
N ARG A 334 -9.24 7.10 -16.43
CA ARG A 334 -9.61 7.37 -17.82
C ARG A 334 -9.59 6.12 -18.71
N THR A 335 -8.67 5.21 -18.46
CA THR A 335 -8.51 3.96 -19.20
C THR A 335 -9.26 2.79 -18.59
N GLN A 336 -9.97 2.98 -17.49
CA GLN A 336 -10.66 1.95 -16.71
C GLN A 336 -9.73 0.81 -16.26
N ALA A 337 -8.45 1.10 -16.07
CA ALA A 337 -7.43 0.11 -15.71
C ALA A 337 -7.67 -0.56 -14.35
N PHE A 338 -8.52 0.01 -13.52
CA PHE A 338 -8.86 -0.52 -12.19
C PHE A 338 -10.18 -1.32 -12.19
N LEU A 339 -10.79 -1.54 -13.36
CA LEU A 339 -12.06 -2.26 -13.52
C LEU A 339 -11.85 -3.57 -14.28
N ASP A 340 -12.90 -4.42 -14.30
CA ASP A 340 -12.93 -5.69 -15.06
C ASP A 340 -11.65 -6.52 -14.80
N LEU A 341 -11.29 -6.62 -13.53
CA LEU A 341 -10.18 -7.46 -13.11
C LEU A 341 -10.67 -8.89 -13.06
N GLU A 342 -10.06 -9.78 -13.87
CA GLU A 342 -10.35 -11.18 -13.75
C GLU A 342 -10.03 -11.65 -12.32
N PRO A 343 -10.90 -12.45 -11.67
CA PRO A 343 -10.57 -13.01 -10.39
C PRO A 343 -9.23 -13.76 -10.50
N PRO A 344 -8.38 -13.76 -9.47
CA PRO A 344 -7.13 -14.49 -9.50
C PRO A 344 -7.44 -15.92 -9.93
N VAL A 345 -6.79 -16.39 -11.00
CA VAL A 345 -6.90 -17.77 -11.43
C VAL A 345 -6.46 -18.59 -10.22
N GLU A 346 -7.40 -19.29 -9.58
CA GLU A 346 -7.06 -20.26 -8.54
C GLU A 346 -6.04 -21.21 -9.18
N THR A 347 -4.80 -21.06 -8.81
CA THR A 347 -3.77 -22.05 -9.16
C THR A 347 -4.31 -23.36 -8.62
N PRO A 348 -4.58 -24.40 -9.46
CA PRO A 348 -5.10 -25.64 -8.94
C PRO A 348 -4.16 -26.05 -7.82
N GLN A 349 -4.70 -26.20 -6.62
CA GLN A 349 -3.95 -26.80 -5.53
C GLN A 349 -3.47 -28.14 -6.11
N VAL A 350 -2.18 -28.25 -6.40
CA VAL A 350 -1.58 -29.52 -6.69
C VAL A 350 -1.77 -30.30 -5.40
N GLU A 351 -2.83 -31.11 -5.32
CA GLU A 351 -2.92 -32.14 -4.30
C GLU A 351 -1.64 -32.93 -4.47
N GLU A 352 -0.71 -32.74 -3.56
CA GLU A 352 0.45 -33.56 -3.40
C GLU A 352 -0.13 -34.94 -3.03
N GLU A 353 -0.34 -35.77 -4.06
CA GLU A 353 -0.70 -37.16 -3.90
C GLU A 353 0.44 -37.82 -3.09
N VAL A 354 0.25 -37.85 -1.79
CA VAL A 354 1.15 -38.58 -0.89
C VAL A 354 1.06 -40.03 -1.31
N ALA A 355 1.95 -40.42 -2.22
CA ALA A 355 2.14 -41.81 -2.59
C ALA A 355 2.52 -42.55 -1.32
N VAL A 356 1.56 -43.27 -0.76
CA VAL A 356 1.78 -44.23 0.30
C VAL A 356 2.62 -45.36 -0.32
N LEU A 357 3.95 -45.26 -0.17
CA LEU A 357 4.87 -46.32 -0.52
C LEU A 357 4.64 -47.48 0.45
N GLU A 358 4.02 -48.55 -0.02
CA GLU A 358 4.03 -49.82 0.67
C GLU A 358 5.49 -50.30 0.83
N PRO A 359 5.85 -50.94 1.98
CA PRO A 359 7.22 -51.36 2.24
C PRO A 359 7.59 -52.54 1.39
N THR A 360 8.37 -52.33 0.34
CA THR A 360 9.07 -53.41 -0.35
C THR A 360 10.34 -53.75 0.40
N THR A 361 10.55 -55.06 0.66
CA THR A 361 11.74 -55.64 1.30
C THR A 361 13.03 -55.27 0.58
N PRO A 362 14.15 -55.05 1.29
CA PRO A 362 15.36 -54.50 0.71
C PRO A 362 16.15 -55.56 -0.05
N ASP A 363 16.48 -55.28 -1.30
CA ASP A 363 17.61 -55.92 -1.97
C ASP A 363 18.83 -54.99 -1.92
N SER A 364 19.95 -55.58 -1.59
CA SER A 364 21.18 -54.92 -1.17
C SER A 364 21.94 -54.21 -2.31
N ALA A 365 22.36 -53.00 -2.13
CA ALA A 365 23.68 -52.41 -2.36
C ALA A 365 23.67 -51.00 -2.96
N GLN A 366 24.45 -50.15 -2.32
CA GLN A 366 25.05 -48.88 -2.82
C GLN A 366 24.13 -47.61 -2.89
N ASN A 367 24.15 -46.82 -1.78
CA ASN A 367 24.41 -45.39 -1.84
C ASN A 367 24.54 -44.74 -0.44
N THR A 368 25.76 -44.71 0.08
CA THR A 368 26.08 -44.17 1.41
C THR A 368 26.30 -42.64 1.44
N GLY A 369 26.07 -41.91 0.32
CA GLY A 369 26.36 -40.48 0.23
C GLY A 369 25.20 -39.53 0.59
N LEU A 370 23.95 -39.94 0.31
CA LEU A 370 22.80 -38.98 0.48
C LEU A 370 22.21 -39.03 1.91
N ALA A 371 22.34 -40.13 2.62
CA ALA A 371 21.82 -40.29 3.98
C ALA A 371 22.54 -39.42 5.03
N VAL A 372 23.81 -39.03 4.78
CA VAL A 372 24.60 -38.24 5.72
C VAL A 372 24.16 -36.76 5.69
N LEU A 373 23.76 -36.22 4.54
CA LEU A 373 23.31 -34.81 4.41
C LEU A 373 21.91 -34.57 5.02
N ALA A 374 20.99 -35.54 4.88
CA ALA A 374 19.67 -35.44 5.50
C ALA A 374 19.73 -35.60 7.04
N GLY A 375 20.64 -36.43 7.56
CA GLY A 375 20.85 -36.60 8.99
C GLY A 375 21.44 -35.37 9.69
N LEU A 376 22.32 -34.61 9.01
CA LEU A 376 22.90 -33.41 9.54
C LEU A 376 21.90 -32.23 9.61
N GLY A 377 21.00 -32.12 8.63
CA GLY A 377 19.93 -31.11 8.64
C GLY A 377 18.91 -31.32 9.77
N LEU A 378 18.48 -32.55 10.00
CA LEU A 378 17.54 -32.89 11.06
C LEU A 378 18.17 -32.71 12.47
N GLY A 379 19.46 -33.03 12.61
CA GLY A 379 20.20 -32.83 13.86
C GLY A 379 20.34 -31.38 14.26
N LEU A 380 20.48 -30.48 13.29
CA LEU A 380 20.61 -29.04 13.52
C LEU A 380 19.27 -28.40 13.95
N VAL A 381 18.15 -28.82 13.36
CA VAL A 381 16.81 -28.38 13.74
C VAL A 381 16.44 -28.88 15.15
N LEU A 382 16.69 -30.11 15.46
CA LEU A 382 16.41 -30.70 16.79
C LEU A 382 17.30 -30.07 17.90
N SER A 383 18.54 -29.71 17.58
CA SER A 383 19.41 -29.04 18.56
C SER A 383 19.00 -27.56 18.78
N LEU A 384 18.46 -26.87 17.78
CA LEU A 384 17.89 -25.54 17.94
C LEU A 384 16.64 -25.56 18.81
N ILE A 385 15.75 -26.52 18.60
CA ILE A 385 14.53 -26.66 19.42
C ILE A 385 14.90 -27.00 20.88
N ALA A 386 15.83 -27.92 21.11
CA ALA A 386 16.29 -28.26 22.45
C ALA A 386 16.99 -27.07 23.16
N PHE A 387 17.73 -26.25 22.42
CA PHE A 387 18.40 -25.06 22.94
C PHE A 387 17.40 -23.96 23.32
N THR A 388 16.35 -23.76 22.52
CA THR A 388 15.27 -22.81 22.84
C THR A 388 14.46 -23.26 24.04
N GLU A 389 14.13 -24.55 24.18
CA GLU A 389 13.47 -25.07 25.38
C GLU A 389 14.34 -24.97 26.64
N TRP A 390 15.65 -25.16 26.50
CA TRP A 390 16.58 -24.99 27.62
C TRP A 390 16.70 -23.53 28.06
N LEU A 391 16.70 -22.58 27.12
CA LEU A 391 16.69 -21.14 27.44
C LEU A 391 15.41 -20.69 28.15
N LEU A 392 14.26 -21.28 27.79
CA LEU A 392 12.95 -20.95 28.40
C LEU A 392 12.76 -21.60 29.79
N ARG A 393 13.62 -22.56 30.20
CA ARG A 393 13.55 -23.25 31.50
C ARG A 393 14.55 -22.74 32.54
N LYS A 394 15.34 -21.72 32.22
CA LYS A 394 16.23 -21.12 33.24
C LYS A 394 15.43 -20.18 34.14
N PRO A 395 15.54 -20.33 35.51
CA PRO A 395 14.80 -19.56 36.47
C PRO A 395 15.24 -18.07 36.54
#